data_8e00582b733aa5a7e5f1caa7c09f6be4
#
_entry.id   8e00582b733aa5a7e5f1caa7c09f6be4
#
_cell.length_a   1.000
_cell.length_b   1.000
_cell.length_c   1.000
_cell.angle_alpha   90.00
_cell.angle_beta   90.00
_cell.angle_gamma   90.00
#
_symmetry.space_group_name_H-M   'P 1'
#
loop_
_entity.id
_entity.type
_entity.pdbx_description
1 polymer ?
#
loop_
_entity_poly.entity_id
_entity_poly.type
_entity_poly.pdbx_seq_one_letter_code
_entity_poly.pdbx_strand_id
1 'polypeptide(L)'
;QQEETTNEVSSEQLSHESTTAEVFQTLDEKANKTEEWVIKHQRTILLAIVAVVVVGLGYMFYKQFVSEPREKEISEHLSFAQNVFNEALDANTTATRDSLFTLSLNGDKTHAGFLKIIKDYGSSKAGNVAYYSAGMAYLQLNKYKEAVTHLDKFSSSDPILSALALGNIGDAFVALNQPNDALDYYKKAIDKSDNALTAPIYLNKAAQVAQDQKNYKEALTYLERIKSDYPKSEEAASVDVQISQVQALMNL
;
A
#
# COMPACT_ATOMS: atom_id res chain seq x y z
N GLN A 1 81.09 17.32 6.78
CA GLN A 1 79.77 17.32 6.08
C GLN A 1 79.35 15.93 5.52
N GLN A 2 80.28 14.96 5.36
CA GLN A 2 79.93 13.59 4.91
C GLN A 2 79.62 12.62 6.08
N GLU A 3 80.05 12.88 7.31
CA GLU A 3 79.74 12.04 8.47
C GLU A 3 78.40 12.33 9.11
N GLU A 4 77.88 13.56 9.04
CA GLU A 4 76.55 13.91 9.59
C GLU A 4 75.38 13.34 8.73
N THR A 5 75.54 13.30 7.40
CA THR A 5 74.51 12.77 6.50
C THR A 5 74.36 11.23 6.56
N THR A 6 75.45 10.52 6.88
CA THR A 6 75.43 9.05 7.02
C THR A 6 74.76 8.61 8.32
N ASN A 7 74.85 9.41 9.39
CA ASN A 7 74.20 9.12 10.67
C ASN A 7 72.72 9.41 10.69
N GLU A 8 72.25 10.45 9.97
CA GLU A 8 70.81 10.74 9.86
C GLU A 8 70.08 9.67 9.01
N VAL A 9 70.63 9.23 7.89
CA VAL A 9 70.05 8.17 7.07
C VAL A 9 69.99 6.84 7.81
N SER A 10 70.98 6.51 8.61
CA SER A 10 70.97 5.30 9.45
C SER A 10 69.95 5.34 10.59
N SER A 11 69.75 6.51 11.22
CA SER A 11 68.76 6.67 12.30
C SER A 11 67.32 6.67 11.77
N GLU A 12 67.06 7.20 10.57
CA GLU A 12 65.75 7.16 9.90
C GLU A 12 65.40 5.74 9.46
N GLN A 13 66.35 4.96 8.93
CA GLN A 13 66.11 3.56 8.55
C GLN A 13 65.85 2.68 9.80
N LEU A 14 66.57 2.88 10.87
CA LEU A 14 66.38 2.17 12.14
C LEU A 14 65.02 2.51 12.80
N SER A 15 64.57 3.75 12.70
CA SER A 15 63.23 4.16 13.20
C SER A 15 62.10 3.59 12.37
N HIS A 16 62.27 3.48 11.06
CA HIS A 16 61.28 2.86 10.16
C HIS A 16 61.20 1.33 10.32
N GLU A 17 62.33 0.65 10.55
CA GLU A 17 62.36 -0.78 10.84
C GLU A 17 61.72 -1.10 12.19
N SER A 18 61.94 -0.25 13.22
CA SER A 18 61.32 -0.45 14.53
C SER A 18 59.82 -0.26 14.51
N THR A 19 59.30 0.73 13.79
CA THR A 19 57.87 0.96 13.64
C THR A 19 57.17 -0.15 12.85
N THR A 20 57.83 -0.68 11.82
CA THR A 20 57.27 -1.81 11.02
C THR A 20 57.25 -3.09 11.86
N ALA A 21 58.30 -3.36 12.65
CA ALA A 21 58.35 -4.51 13.56
C ALA A 21 57.28 -4.43 14.66
N GLU A 22 57.04 -3.23 15.26
CA GLU A 22 55.96 -3.02 16.24
C GLU A 22 54.57 -3.24 15.65
N VAL A 23 54.37 -2.79 14.39
CA VAL A 23 53.08 -3.05 13.69
C VAL A 23 52.88 -4.53 13.44
N PHE A 24 53.91 -5.27 13.01
CA PHE A 24 53.83 -6.72 12.82
C PHE A 24 53.59 -7.45 14.14
N GLN A 25 54.27 -7.08 15.22
CA GLN A 25 54.03 -7.66 16.54
C GLN A 25 52.62 -7.41 17.08
N THR A 26 52.10 -6.20 16.88
CA THR A 26 50.70 -5.89 17.25
C THR A 26 49.67 -6.63 16.42
N LEU A 27 49.95 -6.90 15.15
CA LEU A 27 49.13 -7.73 14.28
C LEU A 27 49.16 -9.21 14.69
N ASP A 28 50.37 -9.74 14.98
CA ASP A 28 50.52 -11.12 15.46
C ASP A 28 49.86 -11.34 16.85
N GLU A 29 49.99 -10.40 17.80
CA GLU A 29 49.31 -10.48 19.08
C GLU A 29 47.78 -10.44 18.95
N LYS A 30 47.25 -9.61 18.02
CA LYS A 30 45.83 -9.56 17.73
C LYS A 30 45.34 -10.83 17.03
N ALA A 31 46.14 -11.36 16.09
CA ALA A 31 45.85 -12.60 15.42
C ALA A 31 45.81 -13.77 16.42
N ASN A 32 46.80 -13.91 17.27
CA ASN A 32 46.88 -14.95 18.29
C ASN A 32 45.72 -14.88 19.32
N LYS A 33 45.37 -13.66 19.79
CA LYS A 33 44.20 -13.47 20.69
C LYS A 33 42.88 -13.85 20.01
N THR A 34 42.75 -13.55 18.72
CA THR A 34 41.57 -13.92 17.95
C THR A 34 41.49 -15.43 17.75
N GLU A 35 42.62 -16.06 17.45
CA GLU A 35 42.74 -17.51 17.28
C GLU A 35 42.41 -18.26 18.60
N GLU A 36 43.00 -17.86 19.72
CA GLU A 36 42.68 -18.42 21.05
C GLU A 36 41.20 -18.25 21.41
N TRP A 37 40.61 -17.09 21.11
CA TRP A 37 39.19 -16.85 21.33
C TRP A 37 38.30 -17.77 20.48
N VAL A 38 38.63 -17.94 19.19
CA VAL A 38 37.92 -18.85 18.29
C VAL A 38 38.03 -20.28 18.76
N ILE A 39 39.23 -20.74 19.11
CA ILE A 39 39.47 -22.09 19.64
C ILE A 39 38.68 -22.34 20.93
N LYS A 40 38.68 -21.37 21.84
CA LYS A 40 37.93 -21.44 23.10
C LYS A 40 36.42 -21.53 22.90
N HIS A 41 35.89 -20.86 21.87
CA HIS A 41 34.47 -20.76 21.63
C HIS A 41 34.00 -21.57 20.40
N GLN A 42 34.87 -22.42 19.81
CA GLN A 42 34.59 -23.15 18.58
C GLN A 42 33.30 -23.97 18.64
N ARG A 43 32.96 -24.60 19.76
CA ARG A 43 31.71 -25.35 19.93
C ARG A 43 30.48 -24.43 19.89
N THR A 44 30.58 -23.28 20.54
CA THR A 44 29.52 -22.29 20.57
C THR A 44 29.29 -21.67 19.18
N ILE A 45 30.38 -21.34 18.48
CA ILE A 45 30.38 -20.82 17.12
C ILE A 45 29.76 -21.87 16.17
N LEU A 46 30.20 -23.13 16.28
CA LEU A 46 29.65 -24.22 15.47
C LEU A 46 28.15 -24.41 15.72
N LEU A 47 27.73 -24.40 16.99
CA LEU A 47 26.31 -24.48 17.35
C LEU A 47 25.50 -23.30 16.81
N ALA A 48 26.05 -22.08 16.85
CA ALA A 48 25.41 -20.90 16.29
C ALA A 48 25.25 -21.02 14.76
N ILE A 49 26.29 -21.47 14.07
CA ILE A 49 26.24 -21.72 12.61
C ILE A 49 25.19 -22.77 12.27
N VAL A 50 25.19 -23.90 13.00
CA VAL A 50 24.21 -24.97 12.82
C VAL A 50 22.79 -24.45 13.07
N ALA A 51 22.58 -23.65 14.10
CA ALA A 51 21.28 -23.05 14.39
C ALA A 51 20.80 -22.13 13.24
N VAL A 52 21.69 -21.29 12.69
CA VAL A 52 21.38 -20.42 11.54
C VAL A 52 21.02 -21.27 10.30
N VAL A 53 21.80 -22.33 10.04
CA VAL A 53 21.53 -23.24 8.92
C VAL A 53 20.18 -23.95 9.07
N VAL A 54 19.88 -24.45 10.27
CA VAL A 54 18.60 -25.13 10.56
C VAL A 54 17.41 -24.18 10.37
N VAL A 55 17.54 -22.93 10.87
CA VAL A 55 16.50 -21.89 10.66
C VAL A 55 16.36 -21.56 9.18
N GLY A 56 17.48 -21.40 8.47
CA GLY A 56 17.46 -21.11 7.01
C GLY A 56 16.82 -22.24 6.19
N LEU A 57 17.20 -23.49 6.47
CA LEU A 57 16.61 -24.65 5.82
C LEU A 57 15.12 -24.82 6.19
N GLY A 58 14.77 -24.62 7.46
CA GLY A 58 13.38 -24.63 7.92
C GLY A 58 12.53 -23.57 7.22
N TYR A 59 13.06 -22.36 7.06
CA TYR A 59 12.41 -21.29 6.31
C TYR A 59 12.25 -21.63 4.82
N MET A 60 13.29 -22.16 4.17
CA MET A 60 13.22 -22.60 2.77
C MET A 60 12.18 -23.71 2.59
N PHE A 61 12.18 -24.71 3.48
CA PHE A 61 11.21 -25.80 3.45
C PHE A 61 9.78 -25.28 3.63
N TYR A 62 9.56 -24.42 4.63
CA TYR A 62 8.26 -23.77 4.85
C TYR A 62 7.79 -22.97 3.63
N LYS A 63 8.69 -22.17 3.03
CA LYS A 63 8.36 -21.39 1.84
C LYS A 63 7.96 -22.28 0.68
N GLN A 64 8.75 -23.32 0.36
CA GLN A 64 8.55 -24.16 -0.82
C GLN A 64 7.36 -25.12 -0.69
N PHE A 65 7.13 -25.69 0.51
CA PHE A 65 6.13 -26.75 0.70
C PHE A 65 4.82 -26.26 1.33
N VAL A 66 4.81 -25.08 1.95
CA VAL A 66 3.61 -24.57 2.62
C VAL A 66 3.16 -23.24 1.99
N SER A 67 4.08 -22.28 1.81
CA SER A 67 3.72 -20.92 1.36
C SER A 67 3.41 -20.89 -0.14
N GLU A 68 4.28 -21.44 -1.00
CA GLU A 68 4.10 -21.37 -2.45
C GLU A 68 2.87 -22.11 -2.99
N PRO A 69 2.54 -23.36 -2.57
CA PRO A 69 1.32 -24.01 -3.00
C PRO A 69 0.07 -23.26 -2.57
N ARG A 70 0.09 -22.70 -1.35
CA ARG A 70 -1.01 -21.90 -0.81
C ARG A 70 -1.20 -20.60 -1.57
N GLU A 71 -0.12 -19.92 -1.96
CA GLU A 71 -0.18 -18.69 -2.78
C GLU A 71 -0.74 -18.96 -4.17
N LYS A 72 -0.41 -20.12 -4.79
CA LYS A 72 -0.98 -20.53 -6.08
C LYS A 72 -2.49 -20.76 -5.99
N GLU A 73 -2.93 -21.51 -4.99
CA GLU A 73 -4.36 -21.78 -4.75
C GLU A 73 -5.14 -20.47 -4.55
N ILE A 74 -4.63 -19.58 -3.72
CA ILE A 74 -5.24 -18.26 -3.48
C ILE A 74 -5.30 -17.43 -4.77
N SER A 75 -4.21 -17.45 -5.56
CA SER A 75 -4.13 -16.72 -6.82
C SER A 75 -5.14 -17.23 -7.85
N GLU A 76 -5.36 -18.54 -7.92
CA GLU A 76 -6.34 -19.16 -8.81
C GLU A 76 -7.77 -18.73 -8.43
N HIS A 77 -8.12 -18.84 -7.16
CA HIS A 77 -9.42 -18.41 -6.65
C HIS A 77 -9.65 -16.90 -6.85
N LEU A 78 -8.63 -16.08 -6.57
CA LEU A 78 -8.71 -14.64 -6.76
C LEU A 78 -8.91 -14.28 -8.24
N SER A 79 -8.16 -14.95 -9.13
CA SER A 79 -8.28 -14.75 -10.59
C SER A 79 -9.67 -15.12 -11.09
N PHE A 80 -10.23 -16.25 -10.63
CA PHE A 80 -11.61 -16.62 -10.96
C PHE A 80 -12.60 -15.53 -10.52
N ALA A 81 -12.55 -15.13 -9.25
CA ALA A 81 -13.47 -14.13 -8.71
C ALA A 81 -13.36 -12.77 -9.43
N GLN A 82 -12.14 -12.35 -9.80
CA GLN A 82 -11.89 -11.13 -10.57
C GLN A 82 -12.40 -11.24 -12.01
N ASN A 83 -12.21 -12.38 -12.67
CA ASN A 83 -12.72 -12.58 -14.03
C ASN A 83 -14.25 -12.51 -14.05
N VAL A 84 -14.92 -13.18 -13.10
CA VAL A 84 -16.38 -13.10 -12.96
C VAL A 84 -16.85 -11.68 -12.64
N PHE A 85 -16.10 -10.95 -11.79
CA PHE A 85 -16.39 -9.54 -11.52
C PHE A 85 -16.29 -8.67 -12.79
N ASN A 86 -15.25 -8.85 -13.60
CA ASN A 86 -15.08 -8.11 -14.84
C ASN A 86 -16.18 -8.47 -15.86
N GLU A 87 -16.54 -9.75 -15.96
CA GLU A 87 -17.68 -10.19 -16.79
C GLU A 87 -19.00 -9.54 -16.33
N ALA A 88 -19.17 -9.34 -15.02
CA ALA A 88 -20.31 -8.61 -14.48
C ALA A 88 -20.36 -7.15 -14.94
N LEU A 89 -19.20 -6.47 -15.04
CA LEU A 89 -19.14 -5.09 -15.55
C LEU A 89 -19.56 -4.98 -17.02
N ASP A 90 -19.25 -6.00 -17.81
CA ASP A 90 -19.56 -6.07 -19.24
C ASP A 90 -20.96 -6.63 -19.54
N ALA A 91 -21.72 -7.04 -18.51
CA ALA A 91 -23.01 -7.68 -18.68
C ALA A 91 -24.09 -6.73 -19.22
N ASN A 92 -24.81 -7.19 -20.26
CA ASN A 92 -25.81 -6.39 -20.98
C ASN A 92 -27.15 -6.19 -20.22
N THR A 93 -27.43 -7.02 -19.22
CA THR A 93 -28.67 -6.93 -18.43
C THR A 93 -28.38 -6.83 -16.93
N THR A 94 -29.21 -6.10 -16.22
CA THR A 94 -29.07 -5.97 -14.76
C THR A 94 -29.14 -7.33 -14.05
N ALA A 95 -30.05 -8.20 -14.45
CA ALA A 95 -30.19 -9.53 -13.84
C ALA A 95 -28.93 -10.39 -13.99
N THR A 96 -28.32 -10.39 -15.20
CA THR A 96 -27.06 -11.11 -15.44
C THR A 96 -25.91 -10.48 -14.62
N ARG A 97 -25.81 -9.15 -14.61
CA ARG A 97 -24.82 -8.41 -13.86
C ARG A 97 -24.88 -8.72 -12.37
N ASP A 98 -26.06 -8.66 -11.76
CA ASP A 98 -26.24 -8.91 -10.32
C ASP A 98 -25.94 -10.37 -9.96
N SER A 99 -26.28 -11.31 -10.86
CA SER A 99 -25.92 -12.72 -10.73
C SER A 99 -24.41 -12.93 -10.73
N LEU A 100 -23.69 -12.30 -11.66
CA LEU A 100 -22.24 -12.39 -11.77
C LEU A 100 -21.52 -11.71 -10.60
N PHE A 101 -21.96 -10.52 -10.16
CA PHE A 101 -21.41 -9.93 -8.94
C PHE A 101 -21.64 -10.82 -7.71
N THR A 102 -22.81 -11.44 -7.62
CA THR A 102 -23.10 -12.39 -6.53
C THR A 102 -22.20 -13.63 -6.63
N LEU A 103 -21.93 -14.13 -7.85
CA LEU A 103 -21.01 -15.23 -8.07
C LEU A 103 -19.55 -14.86 -7.72
N SER A 104 -19.10 -13.67 -8.10
CA SER A 104 -17.76 -13.19 -7.74
C SER A 104 -17.56 -13.07 -6.23
N LEU A 105 -18.60 -12.70 -5.48
CA LEU A 105 -18.59 -12.64 -4.02
C LEU A 105 -18.54 -14.02 -3.38
N ASN A 106 -19.41 -14.96 -3.82
CA ASN A 106 -19.62 -16.23 -3.14
C ASN A 106 -18.76 -17.38 -3.70
N GLY A 107 -18.37 -17.28 -4.98
CA GLY A 107 -17.74 -18.37 -5.72
C GLY A 107 -18.73 -19.45 -6.17
N ASP A 108 -18.18 -20.54 -6.66
CA ASP A 108 -18.90 -21.75 -7.06
C ASP A 108 -18.47 -22.97 -6.25
N LYS A 109 -18.79 -24.20 -6.73
CA LYS A 109 -18.43 -25.45 -6.04
C LYS A 109 -16.92 -25.72 -6.03
N THR A 110 -16.17 -25.15 -6.97
CA THR A 110 -14.75 -25.41 -7.21
C THR A 110 -13.87 -24.22 -6.87
N HIS A 111 -14.39 -23.01 -7.03
CA HIS A 111 -13.63 -21.78 -6.84
C HIS A 111 -14.23 -20.93 -5.72
N ALA A 112 -13.36 -20.44 -4.85
CA ALA A 112 -13.74 -19.49 -3.82
C ALA A 112 -14.01 -18.12 -4.43
N GLY A 113 -15.10 -17.47 -3.99
CA GLY A 113 -15.33 -16.05 -4.25
C GLY A 113 -14.59 -15.16 -3.25
N PHE A 114 -14.71 -13.83 -3.43
CA PHE A 114 -14.02 -12.85 -2.60
C PHE A 114 -14.26 -13.05 -1.10
N LEU A 115 -15.49 -13.39 -0.68
CA LEU A 115 -15.83 -13.55 0.74
C LEU A 115 -15.08 -14.71 1.40
N LYS A 116 -14.92 -15.82 0.69
CA LYS A 116 -14.15 -16.95 1.21
C LYS A 116 -12.66 -16.64 1.24
N ILE A 117 -12.13 -15.94 0.22
CA ILE A 117 -10.74 -15.48 0.21
C ILE A 117 -10.48 -14.53 1.39
N ILE A 118 -11.37 -13.59 1.66
CA ILE A 118 -11.29 -12.70 2.81
C ILE A 118 -11.30 -13.47 4.13
N LYS A 119 -12.19 -14.45 4.27
CA LYS A 119 -12.30 -15.26 5.48
C LYS A 119 -11.02 -16.05 5.76
N ASP A 120 -10.47 -16.70 4.75
CA ASP A 120 -9.37 -17.64 4.89
C ASP A 120 -7.99 -16.97 4.82
N TYR A 121 -7.90 -15.81 4.11
CA TYR A 121 -6.64 -15.16 3.76
C TYR A 121 -6.67 -13.63 3.92
N GLY A 122 -7.57 -13.08 4.73
CA GLY A 122 -7.82 -11.64 4.82
C GLY A 122 -6.59 -10.77 5.17
N SER A 123 -5.58 -11.33 5.86
CA SER A 123 -4.32 -10.65 6.17
C SER A 123 -3.27 -10.71 5.05
N SER A 124 -3.52 -11.49 3.99
CA SER A 124 -2.61 -11.60 2.84
C SER A 124 -2.82 -10.47 1.84
N LYS A 125 -1.88 -10.34 0.87
CA LYS A 125 -2.06 -9.40 -0.26
C LYS A 125 -3.32 -9.72 -1.07
N ALA A 126 -3.58 -11.00 -1.34
CA ALA A 126 -4.78 -11.45 -2.06
C ALA A 126 -6.06 -11.14 -1.27
N GLY A 127 -6.07 -11.36 0.05
CA GLY A 127 -7.19 -10.98 0.91
C GLY A 127 -7.44 -9.49 0.93
N ASN A 128 -6.39 -8.67 0.92
CA ASN A 128 -6.51 -7.22 0.83
C ASN A 128 -7.14 -6.78 -0.50
N VAL A 129 -6.73 -7.36 -1.63
CA VAL A 129 -7.37 -7.12 -2.94
C VAL A 129 -8.81 -7.60 -2.94
N ALA A 130 -9.09 -8.76 -2.32
CA ALA A 130 -10.45 -9.28 -2.22
C ALA A 130 -11.37 -8.35 -1.39
N TYR A 131 -10.87 -7.67 -0.35
CA TYR A 131 -11.63 -6.64 0.36
C TYR A 131 -12.09 -5.51 -0.56
N TYR A 132 -11.18 -4.97 -1.38
CA TYR A 132 -11.53 -3.92 -2.34
C TYR A 132 -12.56 -4.41 -3.36
N SER A 133 -12.29 -5.56 -3.99
CA SER A 133 -13.17 -6.11 -5.03
C SER A 133 -14.55 -6.50 -4.49
N ALA A 134 -14.62 -7.07 -3.28
CA ALA A 134 -15.89 -7.36 -2.61
C ALA A 134 -16.68 -6.07 -2.31
N GLY A 135 -16.00 -5.04 -1.81
CA GLY A 135 -16.62 -3.74 -1.57
C GLY A 135 -17.20 -3.15 -2.85
N MET A 136 -16.47 -3.20 -3.97
CA MET A 136 -16.93 -2.74 -5.27
C MET A 136 -18.12 -3.57 -5.78
N ALA A 137 -18.08 -4.91 -5.63
CA ALA A 137 -19.22 -5.76 -6.01
C ALA A 137 -20.49 -5.43 -5.20
N TYR A 138 -20.33 -5.17 -3.92
CA TYR A 138 -21.44 -4.75 -3.05
C TYR A 138 -22.01 -3.38 -3.43
N LEU A 139 -21.17 -2.41 -3.85
CA LEU A 139 -21.65 -1.14 -4.39
C LEU A 139 -22.53 -1.35 -5.62
N GLN A 140 -22.11 -2.21 -6.56
CA GLN A 140 -22.85 -2.53 -7.76
C GLN A 140 -24.19 -3.23 -7.46
N LEU A 141 -24.23 -4.00 -6.38
CA LEU A 141 -25.45 -4.67 -5.89
C LEU A 141 -26.32 -3.78 -4.99
N ASN A 142 -26.02 -2.49 -4.84
CA ASN A 142 -26.69 -1.54 -3.94
C ASN A 142 -26.68 -1.98 -2.46
N LYS A 143 -25.72 -2.82 -2.07
CA LYS A 143 -25.50 -3.27 -0.69
C LYS A 143 -24.46 -2.37 0.00
N TYR A 144 -24.85 -1.12 0.22
CA TYR A 144 -23.94 -0.04 0.59
C TYR A 144 -23.27 -0.25 1.96
N LYS A 145 -23.96 -0.82 2.95
CA LYS A 145 -23.40 -1.09 4.28
C LYS A 145 -22.27 -2.15 4.20
N GLU A 146 -22.52 -3.19 3.43
CA GLU A 146 -21.53 -4.24 3.18
C GLU A 146 -20.35 -3.68 2.36
N ALA A 147 -20.61 -2.79 1.41
CA ALA A 147 -19.57 -2.11 0.65
C ALA A 147 -18.64 -1.31 1.57
N VAL A 148 -19.18 -0.46 2.43
CA VAL A 148 -18.40 0.30 3.43
C VAL A 148 -17.58 -0.65 4.31
N THR A 149 -18.20 -1.73 4.84
CA THR A 149 -17.53 -2.70 5.73
C THR A 149 -16.31 -3.34 5.07
N HIS A 150 -16.35 -3.58 3.77
CA HIS A 150 -15.26 -4.24 3.05
C HIS A 150 -14.21 -3.23 2.58
N LEU A 151 -14.62 -2.09 2.00
CA LEU A 151 -13.71 -1.04 1.55
C LEU A 151 -12.89 -0.43 2.69
N ASP A 152 -13.47 -0.29 3.88
CA ASP A 152 -12.78 0.25 5.06
C ASP A 152 -11.62 -0.65 5.55
N LYS A 153 -11.67 -1.94 5.23
CA LYS A 153 -10.60 -2.90 5.54
C LYS A 153 -9.51 -2.96 4.47
N PHE A 154 -9.75 -2.37 3.31
CA PHE A 154 -8.74 -2.28 2.26
C PHE A 154 -7.64 -1.28 2.64
N SER A 155 -6.38 -1.62 2.38
CA SER A 155 -5.25 -0.71 2.57
C SER A 155 -4.32 -0.76 1.37
N SER A 156 -3.76 0.39 1.00
CA SER A 156 -2.78 0.49 -0.08
C SER A 156 -1.69 1.49 0.26
N SER A 157 -0.46 1.19 -0.17
CA SER A 157 0.63 2.17 -0.19
C SER A 157 0.52 3.13 -1.36
N ASP A 158 -0.28 2.80 -2.38
CA ASP A 158 -0.59 3.67 -3.50
C ASP A 158 -1.65 4.70 -3.05
N PRO A 159 -1.33 6.01 -3.09
CA PRO A 159 -2.26 7.07 -2.68
C PRO A 159 -3.52 7.11 -3.55
N ILE A 160 -3.39 6.83 -4.86
CA ILE A 160 -4.53 6.85 -5.80
C ILE A 160 -5.52 5.74 -5.44
N LEU A 161 -5.06 4.50 -5.29
CA LEU A 161 -5.93 3.38 -4.91
C LEU A 161 -6.59 3.60 -3.54
N SER A 162 -5.85 4.18 -2.59
CA SER A 162 -6.40 4.54 -1.28
C SER A 162 -7.48 5.62 -1.38
N ALA A 163 -7.26 6.65 -2.20
CA ALA A 163 -8.25 7.70 -2.44
C ALA A 163 -9.51 7.15 -3.14
N LEU A 164 -9.34 6.26 -4.13
CA LEU A 164 -10.46 5.60 -4.79
C LEU A 164 -11.31 4.78 -3.80
N ALA A 165 -10.68 4.01 -2.90
CA ALA A 165 -11.41 3.25 -1.89
C ALA A 165 -12.19 4.17 -0.94
N LEU A 166 -11.55 5.23 -0.43
CA LEU A 166 -12.19 6.22 0.44
C LEU A 166 -13.34 6.96 -0.27
N GLY A 167 -13.13 7.36 -1.52
CA GLY A 167 -14.18 8.00 -2.30
C GLY A 167 -15.39 7.10 -2.58
N ASN A 168 -15.15 5.81 -2.86
CA ASN A 168 -16.21 4.82 -3.02
C ASN A 168 -17.00 4.58 -1.71
N ILE A 169 -16.35 4.69 -0.55
CA ILE A 169 -17.05 4.70 0.75
C ILE A 169 -17.92 5.96 0.86
N GLY A 170 -17.42 7.12 0.44
CA GLY A 170 -18.22 8.35 0.36
C GLY A 170 -19.47 8.18 -0.51
N ASP A 171 -19.32 7.56 -1.70
CA ASP A 171 -20.45 7.26 -2.60
C ASP A 171 -21.49 6.34 -1.93
N ALA A 172 -21.03 5.35 -1.17
CA ALA A 172 -21.91 4.47 -0.40
C ALA A 172 -22.69 5.24 0.67
N PHE A 173 -22.06 6.20 1.36
CA PHE A 173 -22.71 7.03 2.35
C PHE A 173 -23.73 8.01 1.73
N VAL A 174 -23.45 8.54 0.54
CA VAL A 174 -24.47 9.31 -0.20
C VAL A 174 -25.70 8.45 -0.47
N ALA A 175 -25.52 7.23 -0.97
CA ALA A 175 -26.61 6.31 -1.25
C ALA A 175 -27.37 5.85 0.02
N LEU A 176 -26.70 5.83 1.17
CA LEU A 176 -27.32 5.59 2.49
C LEU A 176 -28.01 6.81 3.08
N ASN A 177 -28.06 7.94 2.36
CA ASN A 177 -28.57 9.22 2.85
C ASN A 177 -27.86 9.70 4.13
N GLN A 178 -26.53 9.52 4.19
CA GLN A 178 -25.65 9.93 5.27
C GLN A 178 -24.63 10.97 4.74
N PRO A 179 -25.06 12.21 4.41
CA PRO A 179 -24.23 13.18 3.68
C PRO A 179 -23.04 13.68 4.50
N ASN A 180 -23.11 13.74 5.82
CA ASN A 180 -21.99 14.16 6.65
C ASN A 180 -20.84 13.14 6.60
N ASP A 181 -21.19 11.85 6.69
CA ASP A 181 -20.20 10.78 6.56
C ASP A 181 -19.59 10.76 5.15
N ALA A 182 -20.41 10.99 4.12
CA ALA A 182 -19.93 11.12 2.74
C ALA A 182 -18.89 12.23 2.58
N LEU A 183 -19.17 13.43 3.10
CA LEU A 183 -18.25 14.57 3.08
C LEU A 183 -16.93 14.24 3.78
N ASP A 184 -16.99 13.59 4.94
CA ASP A 184 -15.79 13.20 5.68
C ASP A 184 -14.92 12.22 4.88
N TYR A 185 -15.54 11.25 4.19
CA TYR A 185 -14.79 10.32 3.36
C TYR A 185 -14.24 10.95 2.08
N TYR A 186 -14.96 11.86 1.44
CA TYR A 186 -14.42 12.62 0.31
C TYR A 186 -13.24 13.51 0.73
N LYS A 187 -13.29 14.18 1.89
CA LYS A 187 -12.16 14.92 2.46
C LYS A 187 -10.95 14.02 2.67
N LYS A 188 -11.15 12.85 3.28
CA LYS A 188 -10.08 11.85 3.44
C LYS A 188 -9.50 11.38 2.10
N ALA A 189 -10.33 11.22 1.07
CA ALA A 189 -9.88 10.83 -0.26
C ALA A 189 -9.01 11.93 -0.90
N ILE A 190 -9.41 13.19 -0.79
CA ILE A 190 -8.66 14.35 -1.26
C ILE A 190 -7.32 14.46 -0.54
N ASP A 191 -7.31 14.36 0.78
CA ASP A 191 -6.10 14.45 1.60
C ASP A 191 -5.13 13.29 1.32
N LYS A 192 -5.68 12.11 0.99
CA LYS A 192 -4.87 10.93 0.70
C LYS A 192 -4.15 11.02 -0.63
N SER A 193 -4.74 11.69 -1.61
CA SER A 193 -4.21 11.79 -2.97
C SER A 193 -4.56 13.16 -3.56
N ASP A 194 -3.84 14.20 -3.10
CA ASP A 194 -3.98 15.58 -3.56
C ASP A 194 -3.26 15.78 -4.90
N ASN A 195 -3.87 15.27 -5.98
CA ASN A 195 -3.34 15.32 -7.34
C ASN A 195 -4.43 15.61 -8.36
N ALA A 196 -4.01 15.94 -9.59
CA ALA A 196 -4.92 16.31 -10.68
C ALA A 196 -5.81 15.16 -11.22
N LEU A 197 -5.59 13.92 -10.78
CA LEU A 197 -6.38 12.77 -11.22
C LEU A 197 -7.56 12.48 -10.29
N THR A 198 -7.35 12.52 -8.98
CA THR A 198 -8.35 12.07 -8.00
C THR A 198 -8.98 13.20 -7.21
N ALA A 199 -8.20 14.22 -6.83
CA ALA A 199 -8.70 15.31 -5.99
C ALA A 199 -9.87 16.08 -6.64
N PRO A 200 -9.83 16.47 -7.93
CA PRO A 200 -10.95 17.19 -8.54
C PRO A 200 -12.27 16.39 -8.51
N ILE A 201 -12.20 15.07 -8.70
CA ILE A 201 -13.38 14.18 -8.67
C ILE A 201 -14.06 14.29 -7.29
N TYR A 202 -13.29 14.16 -6.21
CA TYR A 202 -13.86 14.15 -4.86
C TYR A 202 -14.20 15.55 -4.36
N LEU A 203 -13.50 16.59 -4.82
CA LEU A 203 -13.91 17.98 -4.61
C LEU A 203 -15.27 18.26 -5.25
N ASN A 204 -15.48 17.81 -6.48
CA ASN A 204 -16.76 17.98 -7.17
C ASN A 204 -17.89 17.21 -6.48
N LYS A 205 -17.66 15.96 -6.07
CA LYS A 205 -18.62 15.18 -5.30
C LYS A 205 -18.93 15.81 -3.95
N ALA A 206 -17.95 16.32 -3.24
CA ALA A 206 -18.13 17.04 -1.99
C ALA A 206 -18.92 18.33 -2.17
N ALA A 207 -18.67 19.07 -3.26
CA ALA A 207 -19.44 20.26 -3.61
C ALA A 207 -20.91 19.94 -3.85
N GLN A 208 -21.22 18.86 -4.56
CA GLN A 208 -22.61 18.41 -4.79
C GLN A 208 -23.32 18.08 -3.48
N VAL A 209 -22.67 17.29 -2.60
CA VAL A 209 -23.26 16.94 -1.30
C VAL A 209 -23.49 18.17 -0.43
N ALA A 210 -22.53 19.12 -0.41
CA ALA A 210 -22.69 20.40 0.29
C ALA A 210 -23.83 21.25 -0.25
N GLN A 211 -24.03 21.27 -1.59
CA GLN A 211 -25.17 21.94 -2.23
C GLN A 211 -26.50 21.32 -1.81
N ASP A 212 -26.61 19.98 -1.81
CA ASP A 212 -27.82 19.25 -1.41
C ASP A 212 -28.18 19.53 0.05
N GLN A 213 -27.16 19.75 0.92
CA GLN A 213 -27.32 20.20 2.29
C GLN A 213 -27.60 21.71 2.43
N LYS A 214 -27.65 22.46 1.32
CA LYS A 214 -27.75 23.92 1.28
C LYS A 214 -26.57 24.65 1.95
N ASN A 215 -25.44 23.95 2.12
CA ASN A 215 -24.19 24.52 2.61
C ASN A 215 -23.40 25.14 1.43
N TYR A 216 -23.98 26.20 0.86
CA TYR A 216 -23.45 26.80 -0.37
C TYR A 216 -22.04 27.37 -0.20
N LYS A 217 -21.66 27.86 1.00
CA LYS A 217 -20.32 28.37 1.25
C LYS A 217 -19.28 27.27 1.13
N GLU A 218 -19.55 26.12 1.71
CA GLU A 218 -18.64 24.97 1.63
C GLU A 218 -18.57 24.43 0.20
N ALA A 219 -19.70 24.36 -0.51
CA ALA A 219 -19.75 23.98 -1.92
C ALA A 219 -18.85 24.90 -2.78
N LEU A 220 -18.93 26.24 -2.59
CA LEU A 220 -18.07 27.19 -3.29
C LEU A 220 -16.59 26.93 -3.01
N THR A 221 -16.23 26.66 -1.75
CA THR A 221 -14.83 26.39 -1.37
C THR A 221 -14.26 25.21 -2.18
N TYR A 222 -15.04 24.14 -2.34
CA TYR A 222 -14.59 22.98 -3.15
C TYR A 222 -14.47 23.32 -4.63
N LEU A 223 -15.46 24.01 -5.20
CA LEU A 223 -15.46 24.38 -6.62
C LEU A 223 -14.34 25.38 -6.95
N GLU A 224 -14.10 26.38 -6.10
CA GLU A 224 -13.00 27.33 -6.25
C GLU A 224 -11.63 26.64 -6.18
N ARG A 225 -11.48 25.61 -5.33
CA ARG A 225 -10.27 24.80 -5.28
C ARG A 225 -10.05 24.00 -6.57
N ILE A 226 -11.10 23.44 -7.19
CA ILE A 226 -10.97 22.81 -8.52
C ILE A 226 -10.44 23.82 -9.52
N LYS A 227 -11.04 25.03 -9.54
CA LYS A 227 -10.66 26.08 -10.49
C LYS A 227 -9.22 26.56 -10.32
N SER A 228 -8.76 26.75 -9.07
CA SER A 228 -7.42 27.27 -8.76
C SER A 228 -6.33 26.23 -8.90
N ASP A 229 -6.54 25.04 -8.31
CA ASP A 229 -5.48 24.05 -8.14
C ASP A 229 -5.43 23.05 -9.28
N TYR A 230 -6.60 22.77 -9.94
CA TYR A 230 -6.75 21.76 -10.98
C TYR A 230 -7.39 22.29 -12.27
N PRO A 231 -6.92 23.43 -12.86
CA PRO A 231 -7.58 24.07 -13.99
C PRO A 231 -7.58 23.24 -15.28
N LYS A 232 -6.84 22.14 -15.31
CA LYS A 232 -6.77 21.23 -16.48
C LYS A 232 -7.51 19.90 -16.26
N SER A 233 -8.17 19.71 -15.11
CA SER A 233 -8.99 18.52 -14.87
C SER A 233 -10.27 18.54 -15.70
N GLU A 234 -10.90 17.38 -15.85
CA GLU A 234 -12.18 17.26 -16.53
C GLU A 234 -13.26 18.05 -15.78
N GLU A 235 -13.25 18.01 -14.46
CA GLU A 235 -14.20 18.73 -13.60
C GLU A 235 -14.10 20.25 -13.77
N ALA A 236 -12.90 20.78 -14.06
CA ALA A 236 -12.69 22.20 -14.28
C ALA A 236 -13.46 22.75 -15.51
N ALA A 237 -13.77 21.92 -16.46
CA ALA A 237 -14.49 22.34 -17.67
C ALA A 237 -15.88 22.93 -17.38
N SER A 238 -16.53 22.48 -16.29
CA SER A 238 -17.87 22.96 -15.89
C SER A 238 -17.88 23.81 -14.62
N VAL A 239 -16.72 24.02 -13.97
CA VAL A 239 -16.65 24.59 -12.62
C VAL A 239 -17.16 26.02 -12.55
N ASP A 240 -16.92 26.85 -13.57
CA ASP A 240 -17.40 28.25 -13.60
C ASP A 240 -18.93 28.34 -13.63
N VAL A 241 -19.57 27.44 -14.37
CA VAL A 241 -21.03 27.33 -14.41
C VAL A 241 -21.56 26.91 -13.04
N GLN A 242 -20.92 25.90 -12.41
CA GLN A 242 -21.32 25.41 -11.09
C GLN A 242 -21.16 26.50 -10.02
N ILE A 243 -20.05 27.25 -10.02
CA ILE A 243 -19.83 28.39 -9.12
C ILE A 243 -20.96 29.42 -9.28
N SER A 244 -21.29 29.81 -10.54
CA SER A 244 -22.35 30.79 -10.80
C SER A 244 -23.72 30.30 -10.32
N GLN A 245 -24.02 29.01 -10.47
CA GLN A 245 -25.26 28.41 -9.97
C GLN A 245 -25.35 28.45 -8.44
N VAL A 246 -24.26 28.08 -7.75
CA VAL A 246 -24.21 28.10 -6.28
C VAL A 246 -24.33 29.53 -5.75
N GLN A 247 -23.67 30.50 -6.37
CA GLN A 247 -23.78 31.91 -6.01
C GLN A 247 -25.20 32.45 -6.20
N ALA A 248 -25.91 32.05 -7.25
CA ALA A 248 -27.30 32.40 -7.44
C ALA A 248 -28.20 31.85 -6.34
N LEU A 249 -27.96 30.60 -5.90
CA LEU A 249 -28.70 29.98 -4.79
C LEU A 249 -28.43 30.62 -3.42
N MET A 250 -27.27 31.24 -3.23
CA MET A 250 -26.94 31.98 -2.00
C MET A 250 -27.67 33.31 -1.88
N ASN A 251 -28.14 33.87 -3.00
CA ASN A 251 -28.81 35.17 -3.04
C ASN A 251 -30.35 35.03 -3.02
N LEU A 252 -30.86 33.81 -2.93
CA LEU A 252 -32.28 33.52 -2.76
C LEU A 252 -32.65 33.34 -1.28
#